data_079af0e1614c4d7ed8109662d1a908ae
#
_entry.id   079af0e1614c4d7ed8109662d1a908ae
#
_cell.length_a   1.000
_cell.length_b   1.000
_cell.length_c   1.000
_cell.angle_alpha   90.00
_cell.angle_beta   90.00
_cell.angle_gamma   90.00
#
_symmetry.space_group_name_H-M   'P 1'
#
loop_
_entity.id
_entity.type
_entity.pdbx_description
1 polymer ?
#
loop_
_entity_poly.entity_id
_entity_poly.type
_entity_poly.pdbx_seq_one_letter_code
_entity_poly.pdbx_strand_id
1 'polypeptide(L)'
;MNRFLALAAVALSVSGCTANQAPGGQTAAGTSGRQCFTAGQVNSFHPIDQNTVLVRTGASTYYRLDILGTCPEINWTSRVGIRSTGGGSWICRGQDAEIIVPNPNRAFDRCPVLGVRLLSPDEAKVALAK
;
A
#
# COMPACT_ATOMS: atom_id res chain seq x y z
N MET A 1 -52.77 -45.62 -44.75
CA MET A 1 -51.35 -45.34 -45.01
C MET A 1 -50.91 -44.19 -44.05
N ASN A 2 -50.37 -44.53 -42.92
CA ASN A 2 -50.01 -43.61 -41.84
C ASN A 2 -48.54 -43.36 -41.89
N ARG A 3 -48.18 -42.09 -42.11
CA ARG A 3 -46.81 -41.64 -42.03
C ARG A 3 -46.67 -40.89 -40.70
N PHE A 4 -46.12 -41.57 -39.74
CA PHE A 4 -45.71 -40.93 -38.49
C PHE A 4 -44.41 -40.14 -38.73
N LEU A 5 -44.45 -38.83 -38.57
CA LEU A 5 -43.28 -37.99 -38.48
C LEU A 5 -42.85 -37.93 -37.02
N ALA A 6 -41.71 -38.53 -36.74
CA ALA A 6 -41.05 -38.42 -35.44
C ALA A 6 -40.25 -37.09 -35.38
N LEU A 7 -40.67 -36.19 -34.52
CA LEU A 7 -39.92 -35.00 -34.19
C LEU A 7 -38.85 -35.34 -33.13
N ALA A 8 -37.59 -35.31 -33.51
CA ALA A 8 -36.48 -35.45 -32.59
C ALA A 8 -36.23 -34.10 -31.92
N ALA A 9 -36.48 -34.02 -30.62
CA ALA A 9 -36.13 -32.89 -29.79
C ALA A 9 -34.63 -32.98 -29.41
N VAL A 10 -33.83 -32.06 -29.93
CA VAL A 10 -32.45 -31.90 -29.55
C VAL A 10 -32.40 -31.06 -28.27
N ALA A 11 -32.09 -31.70 -27.15
CA ALA A 11 -31.83 -31.01 -25.90
C ALA A 11 -30.39 -30.45 -25.92
N LEU A 12 -30.24 -29.12 -26.02
CA LEU A 12 -28.98 -28.43 -25.80
C LEU A 12 -28.73 -28.36 -24.30
N SER A 13 -27.85 -29.20 -23.80
CA SER A 13 -27.31 -29.11 -22.45
C SER A 13 -26.27 -27.93 -22.39
N VAL A 14 -26.69 -26.84 -21.81
CA VAL A 14 -25.78 -25.74 -21.45
C VAL A 14 -24.99 -26.19 -20.23
N SER A 15 -23.73 -26.59 -20.44
CA SER A 15 -22.80 -26.83 -19.35
C SER A 15 -22.38 -25.48 -18.78
N GLY A 16 -23.05 -25.05 -17.71
CA GLY A 16 -22.61 -23.89 -16.91
C GLY A 16 -21.31 -24.23 -16.22
N CYS A 17 -20.22 -23.56 -16.59
CA CYS A 17 -19.02 -23.52 -15.80
C CYS A 17 -19.35 -22.75 -14.50
N THR A 18 -19.63 -23.47 -13.44
CA THR A 18 -19.60 -22.92 -12.10
C THR A 18 -18.14 -22.63 -11.76
N ALA A 19 -17.73 -21.39 -11.87
CA ALA A 19 -16.49 -20.93 -11.29
C ALA A 19 -16.57 -21.17 -9.78
N ASN A 20 -15.81 -22.13 -9.31
CA ASN A 20 -15.66 -22.43 -7.89
C ASN A 20 -14.91 -21.24 -7.26
N GLN A 21 -15.67 -20.25 -6.78
CA GLN A 21 -15.10 -19.19 -5.95
C GLN A 21 -14.74 -19.82 -4.62
N ALA A 22 -13.46 -20.10 -4.45
CA ALA A 22 -12.93 -20.40 -3.13
C ALA A 22 -13.29 -19.22 -2.20
N PRO A 23 -13.70 -19.46 -0.96
CA PRO A 23 -13.86 -18.41 0.03
C PRO A 23 -12.45 -17.91 0.42
N GLY A 24 -11.85 -17.19 -0.49
CA GLY A 24 -10.64 -16.41 -0.25
C GLY A 24 -11.00 -15.19 0.57
N GLY A 25 -10.31 -15.02 1.68
CA GLY A 25 -10.56 -14.01 2.67
C GLY A 25 -10.96 -12.66 2.08
N GLN A 26 -11.97 -12.10 2.67
CA GLN A 26 -12.35 -10.73 2.47
C GLN A 26 -11.13 -9.86 2.82
N THR A 27 -10.33 -9.54 1.82
CA THR A 27 -9.51 -8.37 1.88
C THR A 27 -10.45 -7.21 2.13
N ALA A 28 -10.29 -6.58 3.27
CA ALA A 28 -11.00 -5.37 3.65
C ALA A 28 -11.15 -4.47 2.43
N ALA A 29 -12.35 -3.92 2.27
CA ALA A 29 -12.81 -3.12 1.14
C ALA A 29 -11.69 -2.22 0.63
N GLY A 30 -11.20 -2.56 -0.55
CA GLY A 30 -9.96 -2.05 -1.04
C GLY A 30 -9.96 -0.54 -1.12
N THR A 31 -9.01 0.02 -0.48
CA THR A 31 -8.41 1.24 -0.98
C THR A 31 -7.92 0.87 -2.37
N SER A 32 -8.66 1.24 -3.40
CA SER A 32 -8.31 0.99 -4.79
C SER A 32 -7.14 1.90 -5.22
N GLY A 33 -6.17 2.04 -4.33
CA GLY A 33 -4.96 2.82 -4.49
C GLY A 33 -3.77 1.95 -4.83
N ARG A 34 -2.82 2.54 -5.55
CA ARG A 34 -1.55 1.89 -5.82
C ARG A 34 -0.82 1.64 -4.51
N GLN A 35 -0.39 0.41 -4.27
CA GLN A 35 0.35 0.02 -3.07
C GLN A 35 1.79 0.57 -3.02
N CYS A 36 2.23 1.27 -4.07
CA CYS A 36 3.57 1.83 -4.23
C CYS A 36 3.51 3.33 -4.50
N PHE A 37 4.57 4.03 -4.12
CA PHE A 37 4.77 5.44 -4.45
C PHE A 37 6.23 5.69 -4.82
N THR A 38 6.55 6.87 -5.32
CA THR A 38 7.92 7.32 -5.54
C THR A 38 8.28 8.42 -4.54
N ALA A 39 9.56 8.55 -4.22
CA ALA A 39 10.03 9.59 -3.30
C ALA A 39 9.59 11.00 -3.75
N GLY A 40 9.57 11.26 -5.06
CA GLY A 40 9.15 12.54 -5.63
C GLY A 40 7.65 12.85 -5.50
N GLN A 41 6.82 11.85 -5.18
CA GLN A 41 5.39 12.06 -4.95
C GLN A 41 5.07 12.47 -3.50
N VAL A 42 6.02 12.34 -2.60
CA VAL A 42 5.82 12.69 -1.19
C VAL A 42 5.81 14.20 -1.04
N ASN A 43 4.71 14.73 -0.55
CA ASN A 43 4.54 16.17 -0.36
C ASN A 43 4.43 16.60 1.11
N SER A 44 4.24 15.65 2.02
CA SER A 44 4.38 15.90 3.46
C SER A 44 4.69 14.61 4.21
N PHE A 45 5.26 14.78 5.42
CA PHE A 45 5.45 13.68 6.36
C PHE A 45 4.90 14.08 7.72
N HIS A 46 4.55 13.06 8.50
CA HIS A 46 4.03 13.23 9.85
C HIS A 46 4.58 12.12 10.74
N PRO A 47 5.57 12.41 11.60
CA PRO A 47 6.08 11.43 12.54
C PRO A 47 5.02 11.13 13.60
N ILE A 48 4.76 9.86 13.84
CA ILE A 48 3.87 9.39 14.91
C ILE A 48 4.70 9.11 16.17
N ASP A 49 5.83 8.47 15.97
CA ASP A 49 6.82 8.16 16.99
C ASP A 49 8.19 7.91 16.32
N GLN A 50 9.19 7.50 17.11
CA GLN A 50 10.55 7.26 16.60
C GLN A 50 10.67 6.06 15.65
N ASN A 51 9.62 5.27 15.51
CA ASN A 51 9.60 4.06 14.68
C ASN A 51 8.56 4.13 13.57
N THR A 52 7.69 5.14 13.57
CA THR A 52 6.55 5.21 12.65
C THR A 52 6.39 6.61 12.08
N VAL A 53 6.30 6.69 10.78
CA VAL A 53 6.05 7.93 10.04
C VAL A 53 4.93 7.72 9.04
N LEU A 54 4.06 8.72 8.93
CA LEU A 54 3.12 8.81 7.82
C LEU A 54 3.70 9.71 6.74
N VAL A 55 3.62 9.28 5.50
CA VAL A 55 3.92 10.12 4.34
C VAL A 55 2.66 10.32 3.52
N ARG A 56 2.48 11.54 3.05
CA ARG A 56 1.37 11.86 2.16
C ARG A 56 1.86 12.02 0.74
N THR A 57 1.12 11.41 -0.17
CA THR A 57 1.30 11.55 -1.62
C THR A 57 0.02 12.13 -2.23
N GLY A 58 0.17 13.09 -3.12
CA GLY A 58 -1.01 13.76 -3.68
C GLY A 58 -1.84 14.50 -2.63
N ALA A 59 -3.17 14.53 -2.81
CA ALA A 59 -4.07 15.31 -1.95
C ALA A 59 -4.41 14.63 -0.62
N SER A 60 -4.63 13.31 -0.63
CA SER A 60 -5.23 12.60 0.53
C SER A 60 -4.76 11.14 0.68
N THR A 61 -3.76 10.72 -0.04
CA THR A 61 -3.23 9.35 0.04
C THR A 61 -2.10 9.28 1.04
N TYR A 62 -2.24 8.42 2.04
CA TYR A 62 -1.25 8.25 3.11
C TYR A 62 -0.68 6.85 3.12
N TYR A 63 0.63 6.78 3.33
CA TYR A 63 1.35 5.54 3.58
C TYR A 63 1.96 5.59 4.96
N ARG A 64 1.86 4.49 5.68
CA ARG A 64 2.59 4.27 6.92
C ARG A 64 3.92 3.62 6.58
N LEU A 65 4.98 4.21 7.10
CA LEU A 65 6.33 3.68 7.06
C LEU A 65 6.73 3.27 8.46
N ASP A 66 7.04 2.00 8.64
CA ASP A 66 7.62 1.49 9.89
C ASP A 66 9.14 1.46 9.73
N ILE A 67 9.85 2.07 10.67
CA ILE A 67 11.31 2.24 10.64
C ILE A 67 11.97 1.05 11.32
N LEU A 68 13.04 0.55 10.73
CA LEU A 68 13.90 -0.47 11.32
C LEU A 68 14.73 0.15 12.45
N GLY A 69 14.48 -0.28 13.68
CA GLY A 69 15.10 0.33 14.85
C GLY A 69 14.44 1.65 15.22
N THR A 70 15.21 2.59 15.74
CA THR A 70 14.73 3.93 16.13
C THR A 70 15.41 5.02 15.30
N CYS A 71 14.66 6.08 15.05
CA CYS A 71 15.14 7.28 14.38
C CYS A 71 14.92 8.49 15.32
N PRO A 72 15.81 8.75 16.29
CA PRO A 72 15.53 9.66 17.39
C PRO A 72 15.19 11.08 16.97
N GLU A 73 15.89 11.61 15.95
CA GLU A 73 15.73 12.97 15.48
C GLU A 73 14.45 13.21 14.66
N ILE A 74 13.73 12.15 14.29
CA ILE A 74 12.60 12.26 13.37
C ILE A 74 11.43 13.08 13.94
N ASN A 75 11.24 13.05 15.25
CA ASN A 75 10.18 13.80 15.93
C ASN A 75 10.51 15.29 16.12
N TRP A 76 11.77 15.65 15.95
CA TRP A 76 12.26 17.02 16.22
C TRP A 76 12.56 17.78 14.94
N THR A 77 12.56 17.11 13.79
CA THR A 77 12.88 17.74 12.51
C THR A 77 11.61 18.18 11.78
N SER A 78 11.72 19.31 11.11
CA SER A 78 10.71 19.79 10.17
C SER A 78 10.97 19.33 8.74
N ARG A 79 12.07 18.62 8.49
CA ARG A 79 12.48 18.19 7.15
C ARG A 79 13.02 16.78 7.20
N VAL A 80 12.52 15.94 6.31
CA VAL A 80 13.08 14.61 6.05
C VAL A 80 13.26 14.44 4.55
N GLY A 81 14.28 13.68 4.17
CA GLY A 81 14.42 13.15 2.82
C GLY A 81 13.91 11.72 2.78
N ILE A 82 13.38 11.30 1.66
CA ILE A 82 13.06 9.91 1.39
C ILE A 82 13.85 9.50 0.15
N ARG A 83 14.53 8.37 0.25
CA ARG A 83 15.31 7.80 -0.84
C ARG A 83 14.87 6.37 -1.12
N SER A 84 14.72 6.04 -2.39
CA SER A 84 14.57 4.65 -2.81
C SER A 84 15.92 3.95 -2.75
N THR A 85 15.94 2.74 -2.18
CA THR A 85 17.14 1.90 -2.02
C THR A 85 17.07 0.60 -2.82
N GLY A 86 15.89 0.24 -3.32
CA GLY A 86 15.63 -1.02 -4.00
C GLY A 86 16.08 -1.10 -5.47
N GLY A 87 16.91 -0.18 -5.95
CA GLY A 87 17.39 -0.16 -7.33
C GLY A 87 16.39 0.40 -8.35
N GLY A 88 15.17 0.70 -7.96
CA GLY A 88 14.13 1.38 -8.74
C GLY A 88 13.67 2.68 -8.06
N SER A 89 12.80 3.43 -8.74
CA SER A 89 12.21 4.64 -8.16
C SER A 89 10.98 4.37 -7.30
N TRP A 90 10.40 3.18 -7.40
CA TRP A 90 9.18 2.79 -6.69
C TRP A 90 9.47 2.24 -5.30
N ILE A 91 8.71 2.71 -4.34
CA ILE A 91 8.73 2.27 -2.93
C ILE A 91 7.44 1.50 -2.69
N CYS A 92 7.56 0.17 -2.61
CA CYS A 92 6.44 -0.75 -2.43
C CYS A 92 6.53 -1.52 -1.12
N ARG A 93 7.76 -1.75 -0.65
CA ARG A 93 8.07 -2.53 0.56
C ARG A 93 9.07 -1.78 1.41
N GLY A 94 9.22 -2.24 2.65
CA GLY A 94 10.09 -1.60 3.62
C GLY A 94 11.52 -1.38 3.13
N GLN A 95 12.14 -2.41 2.63
CA GLN A 95 13.54 -2.38 2.19
C GLN A 95 13.78 -1.54 0.92
N ASP A 96 12.71 -1.06 0.29
CA ASP A 96 12.81 -0.20 -0.89
C ASP A 96 13.10 1.27 -0.52
N ALA A 97 13.05 1.63 0.75
CA ALA A 97 13.15 3.02 1.19
C ALA A 97 14.06 3.22 2.41
N GLU A 98 14.61 4.41 2.47
CA GLU A 98 15.38 4.94 3.59
C GLU A 98 14.94 6.39 3.84
N ILE A 99 14.73 6.73 5.11
CA ILE A 99 14.43 8.10 5.54
C ILE A 99 15.74 8.75 5.94
N ILE A 100 16.00 9.96 5.43
CA ILE A 100 17.17 10.77 5.72
C ILE A 100 16.75 11.89 6.64
N VAL A 101 17.29 11.93 7.84
CA VAL A 101 16.94 12.91 8.86
C VAL A 101 18.16 13.77 9.16
N PRO A 102 18.06 15.10 9.10
CA PRO A 102 19.15 15.97 9.55
C PRO A 102 19.51 15.71 11.00
N ASN A 103 20.79 15.71 11.32
CA ASN A 103 21.27 15.48 12.68
C ASN A 103 22.28 16.56 13.05
N PRO A 104 22.10 17.27 14.18
CA PRO A 104 22.98 18.38 14.58
C PRO A 104 24.42 17.94 14.89
N ASN A 105 24.63 16.69 15.29
CA ASN A 105 25.93 16.15 15.65
C ASN A 105 26.69 15.50 14.47
N ARG A 106 25.97 15.22 13.38
CA ARG A 106 26.48 14.67 12.12
C ARG A 106 25.54 15.11 11.01
N ALA A 107 25.99 15.16 9.77
CA ALA A 107 25.22 15.76 8.68
C ALA A 107 23.78 15.21 8.57
N PHE A 108 23.58 13.91 8.76
CA PHE A 108 22.27 13.26 8.72
C PHE A 108 22.32 11.87 9.33
N ASP A 109 21.17 11.39 9.74
CA ASP A 109 20.90 9.99 10.07
C ASP A 109 20.19 9.29 8.92
N ARG A 110 20.48 8.01 8.75
CA ARG A 110 19.82 7.14 7.79
C ARG A 110 18.96 6.14 8.56
N CYS A 111 17.68 6.19 8.30
CA CYS A 111 16.69 5.36 8.98
C CYS A 111 16.05 4.42 7.95
N PRO A 112 16.53 3.16 7.87
CA PRO A 112 15.95 2.18 6.96
C PRO A 112 14.49 1.91 7.29
N VAL A 113 13.66 1.78 6.27
CA VAL A 113 12.25 1.45 6.43
C VAL A 113 12.09 -0.07 6.45
N LEU A 114 11.38 -0.59 7.44
CA LEU A 114 11.06 -2.00 7.58
C LEU A 114 9.78 -2.38 6.86
N GLY A 115 8.78 -1.52 6.90
CA GLY A 115 7.46 -1.76 6.33
C GLY A 115 6.87 -0.54 5.63
N VAL A 116 6.12 -0.79 4.57
CA VAL A 116 5.35 0.22 3.82
C VAL A 116 3.93 -0.27 3.69
N ARG A 117 2.96 0.54 4.09
CA ARG A 117 1.54 0.18 4.00
C ARG A 117 0.70 1.38 3.60
N LEU A 118 -0.12 1.21 2.57
CA LEU A 118 -1.15 2.18 2.22
C LEU A 118 -2.23 2.19 3.30
N LEU A 119 -2.62 3.36 3.77
CA LEU A 119 -3.69 3.53 4.74
C LEU A 119 -5.03 3.79 4.03
N SER A 120 -6.11 3.26 4.61
CA SER A 120 -7.45 3.70 4.27
C SER A 120 -7.67 5.15 4.77
N PRO A 121 -8.66 5.87 4.23
CA PRO A 121 -8.96 7.23 4.71
C PRO A 121 -9.27 7.30 6.21
N ASP A 122 -9.96 6.29 6.75
CA ASP A 122 -10.30 6.26 8.18
C ASP A 122 -9.08 5.93 9.05
N GLU A 123 -8.23 5.00 8.62
CA GLU A 123 -6.95 4.73 9.30
C GLU A 123 -6.06 5.96 9.33
N ALA A 124 -5.98 6.70 8.22
CA ALA A 124 -5.20 7.92 8.14
C ALA A 124 -5.71 9.00 9.11
N LYS A 125 -7.03 9.20 9.19
CA LYS A 125 -7.63 10.13 10.16
C LYS A 125 -7.28 9.78 11.60
N VAL A 126 -7.41 8.50 11.97
CA VAL A 126 -7.09 8.03 13.32
C VAL A 126 -5.60 8.20 13.63
N ALA A 127 -4.74 7.90 12.67
CA ALA A 127 -3.30 8.01 12.85
C ALA A 127 -2.82 9.48 12.97
N LEU A 128 -3.42 10.38 12.21
CA LEU A 128 -3.11 11.82 12.24
C LEU A 128 -3.65 12.54 13.49
N ALA A 129 -4.58 11.94 14.21
CA ALA A 129 -5.16 12.49 15.45
C ALA A 129 -4.32 12.23 16.70
N LYS A 130 -3.21 11.47 16.58
CA LYS A 130 -2.28 11.17 17.69
C LYS A 130 -1.18 12.21 17.79
#